data_ef8f6d0444f0a8468da3ba35daeac624
#
_entry.id   ef8f6d0444f0a8468da3ba35daeac624
#
_cell.length_a   1.000
_cell.length_b   1.000
_cell.length_c   1.000
_cell.angle_alpha   90.00
_cell.angle_beta   90.00
_cell.angle_gamma   90.00
#
_symmetry.space_group_name_H-M   'P 1'
#
loop_
_entity.id
_entity.type
_entity.pdbx_description
1 polymer ?
#
loop_
_entity_poly.entity_id
_entity_poly.type
_entity_poly.pdbx_seq_one_letter_code
_entity_poly.pdbx_strand_id
1 'polypeptide(L)'
;MGLIRFDHYTKTIAVVRNHKCSTTTMLSYVAQAIWDADPTEIQHFRSFENNAPGVYNKNRTFEEYKNELLSADIRIALWRDPIDKFVSGFYHTMTNSANRNLWIKSPSLNNFLKDFDVYKQNPNVADHCETNTARLGPDQSVYTHIYNYKEVHKIAEQLGVPASTTHHRKDNSLRAKPTDLQRLRIKQIMLEDYVNGWC
;
A
#
# COMPACT_ATOMS: atom_id res chain seq x y z
N MET A 1 2.77 8.76 3.04
CA MET A 1 3.54 7.91 2.10
C MET A 1 2.99 8.12 0.72
N GLY A 2 3.84 8.34 -0.25
CA GLY A 2 3.38 8.97 -1.47
C GLY A 2 3.88 8.27 -2.74
N LEU A 3 4.24 9.07 -3.68
CA LEU A 3 4.72 8.70 -4.98
C LEU A 3 6.21 8.33 -4.93
N ILE A 4 6.60 7.28 -5.65
CA ILE A 4 7.99 6.99 -6.00
C ILE A 4 8.12 7.30 -7.48
N ARG A 5 9.01 8.24 -7.83
CA ARG A 5 9.28 8.65 -9.19
C ARG A 5 10.76 8.55 -9.50
N PHE A 6 11.12 7.92 -10.60
CA PHE A 6 12.51 7.71 -11.01
C PHE A 6 12.61 7.55 -12.54
N ASP A 7 13.79 7.81 -13.06
CA ASP A 7 14.09 7.56 -14.46
C ASP A 7 14.65 6.14 -14.63
N HIS A 8 14.17 5.41 -15.61
CA HIS A 8 14.58 4.05 -15.94
C HIS A 8 14.70 3.91 -17.44
N TYR A 9 15.93 3.70 -17.93
CA TYR A 9 16.27 3.83 -19.34
C TYR A 9 15.82 5.20 -19.89
N THR A 10 14.94 5.19 -20.90
CA THR A 10 14.44 6.40 -21.59
C THR A 10 13.10 6.90 -21.06
N LYS A 11 12.58 6.31 -19.97
CA LYS A 11 11.24 6.61 -19.44
C LYS A 11 11.30 7.03 -17.99
N THR A 12 10.43 7.96 -17.63
CA THR A 12 10.14 8.28 -16.25
C THR A 12 9.02 7.38 -15.74
N ILE A 13 9.27 6.70 -14.63
CA ILE A 13 8.32 5.79 -13.99
C ILE A 13 7.86 6.37 -12.67
N ALA A 14 6.56 6.29 -12.43
CA ALA A 14 5.93 6.67 -11.18
C ALA A 14 5.12 5.50 -10.60
N VAL A 15 5.40 5.13 -9.36
CA VAL A 15 4.68 4.06 -8.64
C VAL A 15 4.09 4.61 -7.37
N VAL A 16 2.78 4.44 -7.17
CA VAL A 16 2.12 4.93 -5.96
C VAL A 16 2.18 3.87 -4.86
N ARG A 17 2.72 4.28 -3.71
CA ARG A 17 2.73 3.45 -2.50
C ARG A 17 1.33 3.38 -1.90
N ASN A 18 0.72 2.23 -1.98
CA ASN A 18 -0.55 1.94 -1.33
C ASN A 18 -0.33 0.92 -0.22
N HIS A 19 -0.63 1.30 1.02
CA HIS A 19 -0.45 0.41 2.17
C HIS A 19 -1.24 -0.88 2.04
N LYS A 20 -0.65 -1.98 2.55
CA LYS A 20 -1.24 -3.33 2.53
C LYS A 20 -1.47 -3.91 1.13
N CYS A 21 -0.86 -3.31 0.09
CA CYS A 21 -0.88 -3.72 -1.29
C CYS A 21 0.50 -4.20 -1.76
N SER A 22 1.13 -5.13 -1.05
CA SER A 22 2.48 -5.69 -1.38
C SER A 22 3.59 -4.64 -1.52
N THR A 23 3.51 -3.55 -0.76
CA THR A 23 4.42 -2.40 -0.84
C THR A 23 5.89 -2.82 -0.68
N THR A 24 6.21 -3.74 0.23
CA THR A 24 7.59 -4.22 0.44
C THR A 24 8.15 -4.90 -0.80
N THR A 25 7.37 -5.79 -1.43
CA THR A 25 7.77 -6.48 -2.67
C THR A 25 7.92 -5.48 -3.83
N MET A 26 6.98 -4.56 -3.97
CA MET A 26 7.06 -3.48 -4.98
C MET A 26 8.34 -2.65 -4.80
N LEU A 27 8.67 -2.25 -3.57
CA LEU A 27 9.87 -1.49 -3.28
C LEU A 27 11.15 -2.27 -3.61
N SER A 28 11.16 -3.60 -3.46
CA SER A 28 12.29 -4.41 -3.84
C SER A 28 12.54 -4.36 -5.35
N TYR A 29 11.49 -4.42 -6.17
CA TYR A 29 11.63 -4.31 -7.61
C TYR A 29 12.11 -2.92 -8.05
N VAL A 30 11.57 -1.86 -7.42
CA VAL A 30 12.03 -0.49 -7.69
C VAL A 30 13.50 -0.31 -7.31
N ALA A 31 13.93 -0.86 -6.17
CA ALA A 31 15.32 -0.79 -5.74
C ALA A 31 16.27 -1.54 -6.70
N GLN A 32 15.87 -2.71 -7.18
CA GLN A 32 16.61 -3.43 -8.20
C GLN A 32 16.76 -2.60 -9.48
N ALA A 33 15.68 -1.98 -9.93
CA ALA A 33 15.68 -1.17 -11.14
C ALA A 33 16.56 0.09 -11.04
N ILE A 34 16.66 0.71 -9.85
CA ILE A 34 17.42 1.96 -9.65
C ILE A 34 18.89 1.68 -9.33
N TRP A 35 19.19 0.65 -8.53
CA TRP A 35 20.53 0.42 -7.98
C TRP A 35 21.22 -0.84 -8.49
N ASP A 36 20.59 -1.59 -9.37
CA ASP A 36 21.04 -2.94 -9.75
C ASP A 36 21.33 -3.82 -8.51
N ALA A 37 20.51 -3.59 -7.47
CA ALA A 37 20.73 -4.19 -6.15
C ALA A 37 20.29 -5.64 -6.10
N ASP A 38 21.06 -6.48 -5.41
CA ASP A 38 20.66 -7.86 -5.13
C ASP A 38 19.37 -7.87 -4.28
N PRO A 39 18.29 -8.53 -4.73
CA PRO A 39 17.04 -8.60 -3.99
C PRO A 39 17.17 -9.19 -2.58
N THR A 40 18.25 -9.94 -2.30
CA THR A 40 18.51 -10.51 -0.96
C THR A 40 19.11 -9.48 0.00
N GLU A 41 19.77 -8.44 -0.49
CA GLU A 41 20.40 -7.40 0.31
C GLU A 41 19.41 -6.29 0.72
N ILE A 42 18.24 -6.26 0.13
CA ILE A 42 17.23 -5.24 0.39
C ILE A 42 16.52 -5.44 1.75
N GLN A 43 17.19 -6.01 2.74
CA GLN A 43 16.64 -6.10 4.09
C GLN A 43 16.48 -4.72 4.77
N HIS A 44 17.08 -3.68 4.22
CA HIS A 44 17.09 -2.33 4.79
C HIS A 44 16.25 -1.33 3.99
N PHE A 45 14.97 -1.68 3.69
CA PHE A 45 14.05 -0.76 2.99
C PHE A 45 13.95 0.65 3.58
N ARG A 46 14.13 0.80 4.89
CA ARG A 46 14.16 2.12 5.51
C ARG A 46 15.34 2.96 5.02
N SER A 47 16.46 2.32 4.75
CA SER A 47 17.62 2.99 4.16
C SER A 47 17.35 3.40 2.70
N PHE A 48 16.70 2.53 1.92
CA PHE A 48 16.28 2.84 0.56
C PHE A 48 15.32 4.03 0.52
N GLU A 49 14.27 4.01 1.36
CA GLU A 49 13.28 5.09 1.42
C GLU A 49 13.90 6.46 1.74
N ASN A 50 14.99 6.49 2.50
CA ASN A 50 15.64 7.74 2.92
C ASN A 50 16.74 8.21 1.96
N ASN A 51 17.34 7.33 1.18
CA ASN A 51 18.56 7.62 0.42
C ASN A 51 18.43 7.44 -1.10
N ALA A 52 17.32 6.87 -1.61
CA ALA A 52 17.16 6.68 -3.04
C ALA A 52 16.89 8.01 -3.76
N PRO A 53 17.65 8.33 -4.81
CA PRO A 53 17.38 9.49 -5.65
C PRO A 53 15.97 9.41 -6.23
N GLY A 54 15.17 10.46 -6.11
CA GLY A 54 13.82 10.53 -6.65
C GLY A 54 12.74 9.82 -5.82
N VAL A 55 13.10 9.14 -4.72
CA VAL A 55 12.11 8.56 -3.81
C VAL A 55 11.61 9.59 -2.83
N TYR A 56 10.40 10.07 -3.05
CA TYR A 56 9.76 11.01 -2.12
C TYR A 56 9.03 10.24 -1.01
N ASN A 57 9.69 10.17 0.15
CA ASN A 57 9.12 9.56 1.35
C ASN A 57 8.32 10.59 2.16
N LYS A 58 7.24 11.12 1.58
CA LYS A 58 6.36 12.06 2.28
C LYS A 58 4.94 11.52 2.32
N ASN A 59 4.29 11.69 3.47
CA ASN A 59 2.85 11.48 3.62
C ASN A 59 2.10 12.56 2.82
N ARG A 60 1.97 12.32 1.53
CA ARG A 60 1.28 13.21 0.59
C ARG A 60 -0.05 12.59 0.19
N THR A 61 -1.06 13.41 0.11
CA THR A 61 -2.36 13.05 -0.47
C THR A 61 -2.24 12.89 -1.99
N PHE A 62 -3.24 12.28 -2.62
CA PHE A 62 -3.28 12.15 -4.07
C PHE A 62 -3.16 13.53 -4.76
N GLU A 63 -3.88 14.53 -4.30
CA GLU A 63 -3.85 15.89 -4.91
C GLU A 63 -2.47 16.54 -4.82
N GLU A 64 -1.70 16.26 -3.76
CA GLU A 64 -0.36 16.82 -3.59
C GLU A 64 0.69 16.21 -4.53
N TYR A 65 0.49 15.01 -5.06
CA TYR A 65 1.44 14.38 -5.99
C TYR A 65 0.89 14.14 -7.41
N LYS A 66 -0.37 14.44 -7.65
CA LYS A 66 -1.06 14.18 -8.92
C LYS A 66 -0.30 14.72 -10.13
N ASN A 67 0.19 15.95 -10.07
CA ASN A 67 0.93 16.55 -11.18
C ASN A 67 2.26 15.84 -11.46
N GLU A 68 2.97 15.42 -10.41
CA GLU A 68 4.19 14.62 -10.54
C GLU A 68 3.90 13.24 -11.13
N LEU A 69 2.78 12.61 -10.73
CA LEU A 69 2.32 11.36 -11.29
C LEU A 69 2.03 11.51 -12.78
N LEU A 70 1.25 12.53 -13.16
CA LEU A 70 0.85 12.78 -14.55
C LEU A 70 2.03 13.13 -15.46
N SER A 71 3.13 13.65 -14.93
CA SER A 71 4.34 13.95 -15.71
C SER A 71 5.21 12.72 -16.02
N ALA A 72 4.87 11.53 -15.47
CA ALA A 72 5.59 10.31 -15.75
C ALA A 72 5.03 9.57 -16.97
N ASP A 73 5.92 8.91 -17.73
CA ASP A 73 5.56 8.11 -18.92
C ASP A 73 4.80 6.83 -18.52
N ILE A 74 5.26 6.20 -17.45
CA ILE A 74 4.65 4.98 -16.90
C ILE A 74 4.16 5.29 -15.49
N ARG A 75 2.87 5.09 -15.25
CA ARG A 75 2.18 5.38 -14.00
C ARG A 75 1.52 4.11 -13.48
N ILE A 76 2.02 3.61 -12.35
CA ILE A 76 1.64 2.29 -11.81
C ILE A 76 0.89 2.47 -10.51
N ALA A 77 -0.30 1.85 -10.41
CA ALA A 77 -1.05 1.68 -9.18
C ALA A 77 -1.12 0.20 -8.76
N LEU A 78 -0.95 -0.06 -7.47
CA LEU A 78 -1.30 -1.32 -6.84
C LEU A 78 -2.52 -1.14 -5.96
N TRP A 79 -3.55 -1.94 -6.19
CA TRP A 79 -4.76 -1.93 -5.38
C TRP A 79 -5.02 -3.29 -4.72
N ARG A 80 -5.87 -3.31 -3.73
CA ARG A 80 -6.33 -4.50 -3.04
C ARG A 80 -7.82 -4.37 -2.75
N ASP A 81 -8.56 -5.49 -2.75
CA ASP A 81 -9.94 -5.52 -2.29
C ASP A 81 -10.09 -4.74 -0.98
N PRO A 82 -11.04 -3.79 -0.89
CA PRO A 82 -11.16 -2.89 0.26
C PRO A 82 -11.33 -3.61 1.60
N ILE A 83 -12.10 -4.71 1.63
CA ILE A 83 -12.29 -5.51 2.84
C ILE A 83 -10.98 -6.18 3.25
N ASP A 84 -10.30 -6.82 2.29
CA ASP A 84 -9.02 -7.49 2.53
C ASP A 84 -7.94 -6.51 2.96
N LYS A 85 -7.94 -5.30 2.38
CA LYS A 85 -7.02 -4.21 2.73
C LYS A 85 -7.26 -3.78 4.17
N PHE A 86 -8.51 -3.46 4.53
CA PHE A 86 -8.89 -3.03 5.87
C PHE A 86 -8.54 -4.07 6.93
N VAL A 87 -8.92 -5.33 6.72
CA VAL A 87 -8.61 -6.45 7.64
C VAL A 87 -7.10 -6.61 7.80
N SER A 88 -6.34 -6.49 6.71
CA SER A 88 -4.88 -6.53 6.76
C SER A 88 -4.29 -5.35 7.54
N GLY A 89 -4.88 -4.17 7.43
CA GLY A 89 -4.52 -2.98 8.21
C GLY A 89 -4.77 -3.18 9.69
N PHE A 90 -5.98 -3.63 10.05
CA PHE A 90 -6.34 -3.97 11.43
C PHE A 90 -5.32 -4.92 12.08
N TYR A 91 -5.06 -6.08 11.47
CA TYR A 91 -4.11 -7.03 12.04
C TYR A 91 -2.68 -6.48 12.14
N HIS A 92 -2.25 -5.68 11.17
CA HIS A 92 -0.93 -5.05 11.23
C HIS A 92 -0.82 -4.09 12.41
N THR A 93 -1.81 -3.24 12.60
CA THR A 93 -1.80 -2.25 13.70
C THR A 93 -1.91 -2.91 15.06
N MET A 94 -2.66 -4.02 15.19
CA MET A 94 -2.78 -4.77 16.44
C MET A 94 -1.52 -5.56 16.81
N THR A 95 -0.76 -6.04 15.83
CA THR A 95 0.47 -6.83 16.07
C THR A 95 1.73 -5.98 16.19
N ASN A 96 1.67 -4.69 15.83
CA ASN A 96 2.83 -3.81 15.91
C ASN A 96 3.12 -3.43 17.37
N SER A 97 4.32 -3.78 17.85
CA SER A 97 4.76 -3.50 19.23
C SER A 97 4.74 -2.01 19.58
N ALA A 98 5.02 -1.13 18.60
CA ALA A 98 4.96 0.32 18.80
C ALA A 98 3.55 0.82 19.17
N ASN A 99 2.51 0.07 18.84
CA ASN A 99 1.12 0.43 19.14
C ASN A 99 0.59 -0.22 20.43
N ARG A 100 1.35 -1.13 21.04
CA ARG A 100 0.87 -1.85 22.24
C ARG A 100 0.53 -0.92 23.41
N ASN A 101 1.24 0.19 23.53
CA ASN A 101 1.01 1.17 24.59
C ASN A 101 -0.23 2.04 24.35
N LEU A 102 -0.78 2.02 23.14
CA LEU A 102 -1.98 2.78 22.77
C LEU A 102 -3.28 2.01 23.04
N TRP A 103 -3.16 0.71 23.31
CA TRP A 103 -4.29 -0.19 23.52
C TRP A 103 -4.34 -0.65 24.97
N ILE A 104 -5.33 -0.22 25.71
CA ILE A 104 -5.61 -0.76 27.06
C ILE A 104 -5.91 -2.27 26.97
N LYS A 105 -6.49 -2.71 25.86
CA LYS A 105 -6.65 -4.12 25.45
C LYS A 105 -6.63 -4.18 23.93
N SER A 106 -6.01 -5.21 23.33
CA SER A 106 -6.12 -5.45 21.88
C SER A 106 -7.59 -5.62 21.52
N PRO A 107 -8.20 -4.72 20.75
CA PRO A 107 -9.61 -4.82 20.44
C PRO A 107 -9.88 -6.00 19.53
N SER A 108 -11.04 -6.64 19.69
CA SER A 108 -11.58 -7.51 18.65
C SER A 108 -11.90 -6.68 17.39
N LEU A 109 -12.01 -7.33 16.23
CA LEU A 109 -12.41 -6.62 15.01
C LEU A 109 -13.78 -5.91 15.19
N ASN A 110 -14.73 -6.49 15.96
CA ASN A 110 -16.01 -5.85 16.27
C ASN A 110 -15.83 -4.54 17.04
N ASN A 111 -15.02 -4.54 18.08
CA ASN A 111 -14.80 -3.31 18.87
C ASN A 111 -14.05 -2.27 18.05
N PHE A 112 -13.08 -2.70 17.25
CA PHE A 112 -12.36 -1.82 16.34
C PHE A 112 -13.28 -1.16 15.31
N LEU A 113 -14.19 -1.93 14.71
CA LEU A 113 -15.18 -1.40 13.75
C LEU A 113 -16.21 -0.46 14.41
N LYS A 114 -16.63 -0.78 15.64
CA LYS A 114 -17.57 0.07 16.40
C LYS A 114 -16.97 1.45 16.66
N ASP A 115 -15.72 1.49 17.10
CA ASP A 115 -15.07 2.71 17.57
C ASP A 115 -13.98 3.19 16.56
N PHE A 116 -14.16 2.87 15.26
CA PHE A 116 -13.15 3.14 14.23
C PHE A 116 -12.75 4.61 14.15
N ASP A 117 -13.68 5.53 14.33
CA ASP A 117 -13.42 6.97 14.31
C ASP A 117 -12.48 7.43 15.45
N VAL A 118 -12.48 6.71 16.56
CA VAL A 118 -11.52 6.93 17.65
C VAL A 118 -10.15 6.34 17.28
N TYR A 119 -10.14 5.10 16.78
CA TYR A 119 -8.90 4.43 16.43
C TYR A 119 -8.14 5.09 15.29
N LYS A 120 -8.84 5.63 14.29
CA LYS A 120 -8.21 6.30 13.14
C LYS A 120 -7.54 7.65 13.49
N GLN A 121 -7.74 8.19 14.69
CA GLN A 121 -6.97 9.35 15.17
C GLN A 121 -5.49 8.99 15.38
N ASN A 122 -5.17 7.71 15.53
CA ASN A 122 -3.80 7.23 15.51
C ASN A 122 -3.27 7.22 14.06
N PRO A 123 -2.18 7.94 13.73
CA PRO A 123 -1.67 8.03 12.36
C PRO A 123 -1.34 6.69 11.73
N ASN A 124 -0.87 5.71 12.53
CA ASN A 124 -0.56 4.38 12.03
C ASN A 124 -1.82 3.59 11.63
N VAL A 125 -2.92 3.76 12.38
CA VAL A 125 -4.22 3.18 12.02
C VAL A 125 -4.78 3.86 10.78
N ALA A 126 -4.76 5.19 10.75
CA ALA A 126 -5.22 5.96 9.61
C ALA A 126 -4.51 5.50 8.33
N ASP A 127 -3.18 5.44 8.34
CA ASP A 127 -2.36 5.02 7.20
C ASP A 127 -2.63 3.59 6.71
N HIS A 128 -2.90 2.65 7.63
CA HIS A 128 -3.01 1.23 7.27
C HIS A 128 -4.45 0.79 6.96
N CYS A 129 -5.43 1.57 7.39
CA CYS A 129 -6.87 1.30 7.18
C CYS A 129 -7.55 2.33 6.26
N GLU A 130 -6.78 3.19 5.59
CA GLU A 130 -7.33 4.14 4.62
C GLU A 130 -7.83 3.47 3.34
N THR A 131 -8.66 4.17 2.57
CA THR A 131 -9.18 3.71 1.29
C THR A 131 -8.10 3.66 0.20
N ASN A 132 -8.30 2.86 -0.86
CA ASN A 132 -7.49 2.95 -2.07
C ASN A 132 -7.66 4.34 -2.70
N THR A 133 -8.88 4.87 -2.72
CA THR A 133 -9.21 6.20 -3.24
C THR A 133 -8.39 7.30 -2.58
N ALA A 134 -8.22 7.28 -1.26
CA ALA A 134 -7.42 8.28 -0.56
C ALA A 134 -5.95 8.31 -1.03
N ARG A 135 -5.43 7.15 -1.45
CA ARG A 135 -4.04 7.03 -1.94
C ARG A 135 -3.90 7.12 -3.44
N LEU A 136 -4.79 6.50 -4.17
CA LEU A 136 -4.68 6.37 -5.63
C LEU A 136 -5.51 7.43 -6.36
N GLY A 137 -6.35 8.16 -5.65
CA GLY A 137 -7.31 9.10 -6.25
C GLY A 137 -8.58 8.41 -6.76
N PRO A 138 -9.58 9.21 -7.09
CA PRO A 138 -10.86 8.71 -7.59
C PRO A 138 -10.83 8.29 -9.06
N ASP A 139 -9.91 8.84 -9.85
CA ASP A 139 -9.83 8.64 -11.29
C ASP A 139 -8.74 7.63 -11.65
N GLN A 140 -9.15 6.46 -12.07
CA GLN A 140 -8.25 5.39 -12.47
C GLN A 140 -7.55 5.68 -13.81
N SER A 141 -8.10 6.54 -14.66
CA SER A 141 -7.54 6.86 -15.98
C SER A 141 -6.18 7.57 -15.93
N VAL A 142 -5.82 8.12 -14.77
CA VAL A 142 -4.50 8.73 -14.55
C VAL A 142 -3.36 7.71 -14.58
N TYR A 143 -3.65 6.42 -14.46
CA TYR A 143 -2.66 5.34 -14.46
C TYR A 143 -2.54 4.68 -15.81
N THR A 144 -1.32 4.36 -16.23
CA THR A 144 -1.08 3.54 -17.43
C THR A 144 -1.18 2.04 -17.11
N HIS A 145 -0.93 1.67 -15.87
CA HIS A 145 -0.99 0.29 -15.39
C HIS A 145 -1.63 0.21 -14.01
N ILE A 146 -2.64 -0.62 -13.88
CA ILE A 146 -3.33 -0.89 -12.61
C ILE A 146 -3.26 -2.38 -12.35
N TYR A 147 -2.64 -2.77 -11.23
CA TYR A 147 -2.48 -4.16 -10.85
C TYR A 147 -3.12 -4.45 -9.50
N ASN A 148 -3.76 -5.61 -9.40
CA ASN A 148 -4.10 -6.15 -8.08
C ASN A 148 -2.80 -6.48 -7.31
N TYR A 149 -2.80 -6.32 -5.99
CA TYR A 149 -1.62 -6.61 -5.16
C TYR A 149 -1.06 -8.03 -5.33
N LYS A 150 -1.88 -8.99 -5.79
CA LYS A 150 -1.45 -10.37 -6.11
C LYS A 150 -0.61 -10.42 -7.38
N GLU A 151 -0.74 -9.42 -8.23
CA GLU A 151 -0.05 -9.28 -9.52
C GLU A 151 1.19 -8.38 -9.42
N VAL A 152 1.69 -8.15 -8.19
CA VAL A 152 2.87 -7.27 -7.97
C VAL A 152 4.10 -7.68 -8.80
N HIS A 153 4.22 -8.96 -9.20
CA HIS A 153 5.27 -9.45 -10.10
C HIS A 153 5.25 -8.77 -11.47
N LYS A 154 4.09 -8.31 -11.94
CA LYS A 154 3.99 -7.57 -13.20
C LYS A 154 4.74 -6.23 -13.17
N ILE A 155 4.99 -5.68 -11.98
CA ILE A 155 5.86 -4.51 -11.83
C ILE A 155 7.31 -4.89 -12.17
N ALA A 156 7.79 -6.07 -11.74
CA ALA A 156 9.11 -6.54 -12.11
C ALA A 156 9.26 -6.68 -13.64
N GLU A 157 8.23 -7.20 -14.31
CA GLU A 157 8.18 -7.30 -15.77
C GLU A 157 8.27 -5.92 -16.43
N GLN A 158 7.52 -4.93 -15.94
CA GLN A 158 7.57 -3.54 -16.44
C GLN A 158 8.93 -2.88 -16.24
N LEU A 159 9.63 -3.24 -15.18
CA LEU A 159 10.94 -2.72 -14.83
C LEU A 159 12.09 -3.52 -15.45
N GLY A 160 11.80 -4.66 -16.11
CA GLY A 160 12.85 -5.55 -16.66
C GLY A 160 13.75 -6.17 -15.60
N VAL A 161 13.27 -6.31 -14.35
CA VAL A 161 14.02 -6.91 -13.25
C VAL A 161 13.48 -8.31 -12.90
N PRO A 162 14.31 -9.21 -12.33
CA PRO A 162 13.85 -10.52 -11.93
C PRO A 162 12.70 -10.44 -10.90
N ALA A 163 11.62 -11.19 -11.14
CA ALA A 163 10.57 -11.34 -10.16
C ALA A 163 11.07 -12.13 -8.96
N SER A 164 11.07 -11.55 -7.78
CA SER A 164 11.46 -12.25 -6.55
C SER A 164 10.49 -13.38 -6.24
N THR A 165 11.02 -14.57 -6.00
CA THR A 165 10.26 -15.73 -5.50
C THR A 165 9.98 -15.61 -4.00
N THR A 166 10.69 -14.76 -3.30
CA THR A 166 10.49 -14.51 -1.87
C THR A 166 9.33 -13.55 -1.65
N HIS A 167 8.13 -14.07 -1.74
CA HIS A 167 6.99 -13.38 -1.18
C HIS A 167 7.14 -13.39 0.34
N HIS A 168 7.39 -12.24 0.95
CA HIS A 168 7.26 -12.05 2.40
C HIS A 168 5.77 -12.17 2.81
N ARG A 169 5.14 -13.29 2.44
CA ARG A 169 3.81 -13.64 2.94
C ARG A 169 3.97 -14.00 4.40
N LYS A 170 3.74 -13.05 5.29
CA LYS A 170 3.31 -13.42 6.64
C LYS A 170 2.08 -14.31 6.45
N ASP A 171 2.15 -15.48 7.03
CA ASP A 171 1.07 -16.44 7.00
C ASP A 171 -0.26 -15.77 7.39
N ASN A 172 -1.17 -15.68 6.41
CA ASN A 172 -2.49 -15.11 6.61
C ASN A 172 -3.49 -16.14 7.14
N SER A 173 -3.07 -17.40 7.33
CA SER A 173 -3.91 -18.53 7.76
C SER A 173 -4.51 -18.29 9.16
N LEU A 174 -3.84 -17.50 10.00
CA LEU A 174 -4.30 -17.17 11.36
C LEU A 174 -5.30 -15.99 11.39
N ARG A 175 -5.60 -15.35 10.26
CA ARG A 175 -6.54 -14.22 10.24
C ARG A 175 -7.96 -14.75 10.12
N ALA A 176 -8.75 -14.52 11.16
CA ALA A 176 -10.18 -14.83 11.11
C ALA A 176 -10.84 -14.07 9.94
N LYS A 177 -11.61 -14.77 9.13
CA LYS A 177 -12.42 -14.14 8.09
C LYS A 177 -13.49 -13.27 8.75
N PRO A 178 -13.72 -12.05 8.26
CA PRO A 178 -14.76 -11.21 8.79
C PRO A 178 -16.14 -11.83 8.53
N THR A 179 -17.04 -11.71 9.51
CA THR A 179 -18.45 -12.10 9.36
C THR A 179 -19.14 -11.18 8.37
N ASP A 180 -20.34 -11.56 7.89
CA ASP A 180 -21.10 -10.73 6.94
C ASP A 180 -21.43 -9.34 7.50
N LEU A 181 -21.77 -9.24 8.78
CA LEU A 181 -22.00 -7.94 9.44
C LEU A 181 -20.74 -7.09 9.49
N GLN A 182 -19.58 -7.70 9.80
CA GLN A 182 -18.30 -7.01 9.78
C GLN A 182 -17.94 -6.56 8.35
N ARG A 183 -18.17 -7.40 7.35
CA ARG A 183 -17.97 -7.06 5.93
C ARG A 183 -18.82 -5.86 5.52
N LEU A 184 -20.10 -5.85 5.92
CA LEU A 184 -21.01 -4.72 5.65
C LEU A 184 -20.47 -3.43 6.28
N ARG A 185 -20.05 -3.48 7.53
CA ARG A 185 -19.49 -2.31 8.22
C ARG A 185 -18.19 -1.83 7.58
N ILE A 186 -17.30 -2.74 7.17
CA ILE A 186 -16.07 -2.38 6.44
C ILE A 186 -16.43 -1.73 5.10
N LYS A 187 -17.42 -2.25 4.36
CA LYS A 187 -17.88 -1.63 3.12
C LYS A 187 -18.35 -0.19 3.32
N GLN A 188 -19.06 0.10 4.42
CA GLN A 188 -19.46 1.46 4.75
C GLN A 188 -18.26 2.38 5.01
N ILE A 189 -17.25 1.90 5.74
CA ILE A 189 -16.02 2.65 6.02
C ILE A 189 -15.22 2.90 4.72
N MET A 190 -15.19 1.92 3.82
CA MET A 190 -14.42 1.94 2.57
C MET A 190 -15.30 2.34 1.36
N LEU A 191 -16.43 3.04 1.60
CA LEU A 191 -17.44 3.32 0.56
C LEU A 191 -16.85 4.00 -0.67
N GLU A 192 -15.92 4.93 -0.48
CA GLU A 192 -15.25 5.64 -1.57
C GLU A 192 -14.57 4.72 -2.58
N ASP A 193 -14.00 3.60 -2.12
CA ASP A 193 -13.36 2.63 -3.01
C ASP A 193 -14.39 1.98 -3.95
N TYR A 194 -15.58 1.67 -3.42
CA TYR A 194 -16.65 1.09 -4.23
C TYR A 194 -17.25 2.09 -5.22
N VAL A 195 -17.40 3.36 -4.79
CA VAL A 195 -17.91 4.44 -5.66
C VAL A 195 -16.93 4.74 -6.80
N ASN A 196 -15.64 4.68 -6.54
CA ASN A 196 -14.58 5.01 -7.51
C ASN A 196 -13.99 3.76 -8.22
N GLY A 197 -14.64 2.61 -8.08
CA GLY A 197 -14.26 1.41 -8.83
C GLY A 197 -12.98 0.69 -8.37
N TRP A 198 -12.45 1.00 -7.17
CA TRP A 198 -11.30 0.32 -6.58
C TRP A 198 -11.67 -0.99 -5.85
N CYS A 199 -12.56 -1.81 -6.42
CA CYS A 199 -13.06 -3.07 -5.84
C CYS A 199 -13.06 -4.23 -6.83
#